data_cc8b2e9492a713d19c545455a9133c54
#
_entry.id   cc8b2e9492a713d19c545455a9133c54
#
_cell.length_a   1.000
_cell.length_b   1.000
_cell.length_c   1.000
_cell.angle_alpha   90.00
_cell.angle_beta   90.00
_cell.angle_gamma   90.00
#
_symmetry.space_group_name_H-M   'P 1'
#
loop_
_entity.id
_entity.type
_entity.pdbx_description
1 polymer ?
#
loop_
_entity_poly.entity_id
_entity_poly.type
_entity_poly.pdbx_seq_one_letter_code
_entity_poly.pdbx_strand_id
1 'polypeptide(L)'
;MSMDFEDFPVESAHRILTPRPTVMVTTVDEKGNINAAPFSFTMPVSIDPPVVAFASAPDHHTARNIESTHEFVINITPADIIERMWVTARDIPAGENELEAAGLAWTSSRKVKPPRIVEAPGHLECELLRMFEVGDHNLITGSVVSASVRPGAVKECLLDVESVKPVLHVGGNKFVIGDHVRHVE
;
A
#
# COMPACT_ATOMS: atom_id res chain seq x y z
N MET A 1 20.07 -10.33 35.51
CA MET A 1 20.46 -10.78 34.16
C MET A 1 20.80 -9.55 33.36
N SER A 2 22.08 -9.34 32.98
CA SER A 2 22.39 -8.34 31.95
C SER A 2 21.82 -8.87 30.63
N MET A 3 20.95 -8.10 29.98
CA MET A 3 20.58 -8.40 28.62
C MET A 3 21.70 -7.83 27.74
N ASP A 4 22.51 -8.73 27.18
CA ASP A 4 23.56 -8.34 26.24
C ASP A 4 22.89 -8.11 24.87
N PHE A 5 23.04 -6.90 24.31
CA PHE A 5 22.60 -6.55 22.96
C PHE A 5 23.78 -6.74 22.01
N GLU A 6 23.51 -7.27 20.84
CA GLU A 6 24.47 -7.35 19.74
C GLU A 6 24.30 -6.15 18.81
N ASP A 7 25.41 -5.66 18.24
CA ASP A 7 25.38 -4.61 17.25
C ASP A 7 24.67 -5.09 15.97
N PHE A 8 23.84 -4.24 15.40
CA PHE A 8 23.12 -4.51 14.15
C PHE A 8 23.54 -3.49 13.09
N PRO A 9 23.79 -3.90 11.83
CA PRO A 9 24.21 -2.99 10.77
C PRO A 9 23.20 -1.85 10.55
N VAL A 10 23.65 -0.59 10.65
CA VAL A 10 22.79 0.60 10.54
C VAL A 10 22.08 0.69 9.19
N GLU A 11 22.75 0.31 8.10
CA GLU A 11 22.19 0.24 6.75
C GLU A 11 21.03 -0.75 6.62
N SER A 12 20.96 -1.72 7.53
CA SER A 12 19.89 -2.73 7.60
C SER A 12 18.83 -2.43 8.68
N ALA A 13 18.92 -1.29 9.39
CA ALA A 13 18.04 -0.97 10.53
C ALA A 13 16.56 -1.02 10.18
N HIS A 14 16.16 -0.63 8.95
CA HIS A 14 14.78 -0.72 8.47
C HIS A 14 14.20 -2.15 8.50
N ARG A 15 15.06 -3.19 8.53
CA ARG A 15 14.65 -4.60 8.52
C ARG A 15 14.17 -5.11 9.88
N ILE A 16 14.54 -4.44 10.97
CA ILE A 16 14.00 -4.77 12.31
C ILE A 16 12.68 -4.05 12.60
N LEU A 17 12.30 -3.06 11.76
CA LEU A 17 11.00 -2.39 11.84
C LEU A 17 9.96 -3.18 11.02
N THR A 18 9.72 -4.43 11.42
CA THR A 18 8.84 -5.39 10.75
C THR A 18 7.98 -6.14 11.77
N PRO A 19 6.83 -6.74 11.35
CA PRO A 19 6.23 -6.70 10.02
C PRO A 19 5.51 -5.37 9.75
N ARG A 20 5.42 -4.97 8.48
CA ARG A 20 4.78 -3.71 8.07
C ARG A 20 3.52 -3.99 7.25
N PRO A 21 2.42 -3.19 7.41
CA PRO A 21 1.26 -3.29 6.54
C PRO A 21 1.68 -3.22 5.06
N THR A 22 1.14 -4.11 4.24
CA THR A 22 1.37 -4.11 2.80
C THR A 22 0.08 -3.73 2.10
N VAL A 23 0.16 -2.71 1.25
CA VAL A 23 -0.95 -2.24 0.43
C VAL A 23 -0.55 -2.27 -1.04
N MET A 24 -1.54 -2.35 -1.93
CA MET A 24 -1.31 -2.10 -3.35
C MET A 24 -1.70 -0.66 -3.66
N VAL A 25 -0.80 0.10 -4.28
CA VAL A 25 -1.10 1.45 -4.76
C VAL A 25 -1.36 1.39 -6.25
N THR A 26 -2.54 1.86 -6.67
CA THR A 26 -2.87 2.03 -8.07
C THR A 26 -2.74 3.50 -8.48
N THR A 27 -2.20 3.73 -9.66
CA THR A 27 -2.03 5.04 -10.29
C THR A 27 -2.40 4.95 -11.77
N VAL A 28 -2.51 6.08 -12.43
CA VAL A 28 -2.58 6.16 -13.90
C VAL A 28 -1.55 7.18 -14.39
N ASP A 29 -1.01 6.97 -15.58
CA ASP A 29 -0.21 7.99 -16.25
C ASP A 29 -1.12 9.05 -16.94
N GLU A 30 -0.52 10.05 -17.57
CA GLU A 30 -1.25 11.11 -18.29
C GLU A 30 -2.09 10.59 -19.48
N LYS A 31 -1.77 9.38 -19.97
CA LYS A 31 -2.51 8.72 -21.06
C LYS A 31 -3.64 7.82 -20.54
N GLY A 32 -3.71 7.62 -19.22
CA GLY A 32 -4.68 6.73 -18.57
C GLY A 32 -4.23 5.26 -18.47
N ASN A 33 -2.98 4.96 -18.76
CA ASN A 33 -2.46 3.61 -18.53
C ASN A 33 -2.39 3.33 -17.02
N ILE A 34 -2.95 2.19 -16.61
CA ILE A 34 -2.99 1.75 -15.22
C ILE A 34 -1.63 1.21 -14.80
N ASN A 35 -1.19 1.59 -13.59
CA ASN A 35 -0.05 0.99 -12.90
C ASN A 35 -0.46 0.57 -11.50
N ALA A 36 0.05 -0.57 -11.03
CA ALA A 36 -0.20 -1.08 -9.69
C ALA A 36 1.07 -1.72 -9.11
N ALA A 37 1.43 -1.33 -7.89
CA ALA A 37 2.57 -1.90 -7.19
C ALA A 37 2.32 -2.05 -5.68
N PRO A 38 2.96 -3.02 -5.00
CA PRO A 38 2.86 -3.20 -3.56
C PRO A 38 3.84 -2.28 -2.81
N PHE A 39 3.37 -1.72 -1.70
CA PHE A 39 4.16 -0.87 -0.81
C PHE A 39 3.97 -1.29 0.64
N SER A 40 5.08 -1.31 1.40
CA SER A 40 5.07 -1.63 2.83
C SER A 40 5.65 -0.52 3.71
N PHE A 41 6.16 0.56 3.14
CA PHE A 41 6.49 1.77 3.88
C PHE A 41 5.26 2.68 3.90
N THR A 42 4.19 2.26 4.58
CA THR A 42 2.87 2.93 4.57
C THR A 42 2.36 3.18 5.99
N MET A 43 1.69 4.31 6.19
CA MET A 43 1.07 4.65 7.48
C MET A 43 -0.01 5.74 7.33
N PRO A 44 -1.01 5.80 8.25
CA PRO A 44 -1.78 7.01 8.47
C PRO A 44 -0.91 8.05 9.17
N VAL A 45 -1.03 9.34 8.80
CA VAL A 45 -0.23 10.44 9.38
C VAL A 45 -1.08 11.54 9.99
N SER A 46 -2.37 11.60 9.67
CA SER A 46 -3.32 12.53 10.29
C SER A 46 -4.72 11.92 10.29
N ILE A 47 -5.48 12.23 11.33
CA ILE A 47 -6.88 11.79 11.50
C ILE A 47 -7.82 12.89 11.00
N ASP A 48 -7.56 14.14 11.34
CA ASP A 48 -8.37 15.30 10.94
C ASP A 48 -7.45 16.47 10.53
N PRO A 49 -7.37 16.79 9.23
CA PRO A 49 -7.93 16.04 8.09
C PRO A 49 -7.29 14.65 7.91
N PRO A 50 -8.00 13.70 7.27
CA PRO A 50 -7.48 12.34 7.07
C PRO A 50 -6.37 12.35 6.00
N VAL A 51 -5.15 11.99 6.42
CA VAL A 51 -3.96 11.94 5.56
C VAL A 51 -3.24 10.62 5.76
N VAL A 52 -2.81 10.03 4.66
CA VAL A 52 -1.98 8.82 4.61
C VAL A 52 -0.64 9.12 3.97
N ALA A 53 0.37 8.30 4.25
CA ALA A 53 1.67 8.38 3.60
C ALA A 53 2.18 7.01 3.20
N PHE A 54 3.00 7.00 2.16
CA PHE A 54 3.87 5.87 1.82
C PHE A 54 5.17 6.38 1.18
N ALA A 55 6.20 5.54 1.16
CA ALA A 55 7.45 5.88 0.49
C ALA A 55 7.66 5.03 -0.77
N SER A 56 8.14 5.67 -1.83
CA SER A 56 8.44 5.07 -3.13
C SER A 56 9.77 5.58 -3.65
N ALA A 57 10.57 4.71 -4.30
CA ALA A 57 11.73 5.17 -5.03
C ALA A 57 11.31 6.15 -6.15
N PRO A 58 12.11 7.20 -6.43
CA PRO A 58 11.72 8.26 -7.37
C PRO A 58 11.56 7.78 -8.82
N ASP A 59 12.26 6.72 -9.19
CA ASP A 59 12.24 6.12 -10.52
C ASP A 59 11.11 5.12 -10.75
N HIS A 60 10.32 4.79 -9.72
CA HIS A 60 9.15 3.93 -9.87
C HIS A 60 8.04 4.62 -10.66
N HIS A 61 7.32 3.87 -11.49
CA HIS A 61 6.17 4.37 -12.25
C HIS A 61 5.12 5.01 -11.32
N THR A 62 4.89 4.43 -10.14
CA THR A 62 3.96 4.97 -9.14
C THR A 62 4.31 6.40 -8.72
N ALA A 63 5.59 6.68 -8.40
CA ALA A 63 6.02 8.03 -8.00
C ALA A 63 5.85 9.03 -9.14
N ARG A 64 6.29 8.67 -10.37
CA ARG A 64 6.17 9.51 -11.56
C ARG A 64 4.71 9.80 -11.92
N ASN A 65 3.85 8.80 -11.87
CA ASN A 65 2.43 8.95 -12.15
C ASN A 65 1.77 9.91 -11.15
N ILE A 66 2.08 9.75 -9.85
CA ILE A 66 1.52 10.64 -8.82
C ILE A 66 2.05 12.07 -8.96
N GLU A 67 3.31 12.25 -9.32
CA GLU A 67 3.86 13.57 -9.59
C GLU A 67 3.14 14.29 -10.74
N SER A 68 2.78 13.56 -11.80
CA SER A 68 2.11 14.13 -12.97
C SER A 68 0.60 14.26 -12.82
N THR A 69 -0.08 13.29 -12.20
CA THR A 69 -1.55 13.24 -12.14
C THR A 69 -2.14 13.68 -10.81
N HIS A 70 -1.35 13.70 -9.75
CA HIS A 70 -1.71 14.10 -8.39
C HIS A 70 -2.78 13.21 -7.74
N GLU A 71 -2.96 11.98 -8.23
CA GLU A 71 -3.99 11.06 -7.76
C GLU A 71 -3.45 9.65 -7.57
N PHE A 72 -3.96 8.92 -6.56
CA PHE A 72 -3.68 7.50 -6.34
C PHE A 72 -4.74 6.82 -5.49
N VAL A 73 -4.77 5.49 -5.50
CA VAL A 73 -5.63 4.70 -4.61
C VAL A 73 -4.78 3.73 -3.80
N ILE A 74 -4.98 3.71 -2.49
CA ILE A 74 -4.47 2.65 -1.62
C ILE A 74 -5.52 1.56 -1.54
N ASN A 75 -5.11 0.33 -1.89
CA ASN A 75 -5.94 -0.86 -1.83
C ASN A 75 -5.40 -1.78 -0.74
N ILE A 76 -6.21 -2.15 0.25
CA ILE A 76 -5.84 -3.07 1.31
C ILE A 76 -5.60 -4.45 0.71
N THR A 77 -4.49 -5.10 1.05
CA THR A 77 -4.11 -6.40 0.47
C THR A 77 -4.49 -7.54 1.40
N PRO A 78 -5.48 -8.37 1.07
CA PRO A 78 -5.82 -9.57 1.81
C PRO A 78 -4.91 -10.74 1.42
N ALA A 79 -4.84 -11.76 2.28
CA ALA A 79 -3.95 -12.91 2.06
C ALA A 79 -4.26 -13.74 0.80
N ASP A 80 -5.52 -13.80 0.37
CA ASP A 80 -5.97 -14.59 -0.76
C ASP A 80 -5.49 -14.09 -2.13
N ILE A 81 -4.94 -12.86 -2.19
CA ILE A 81 -4.32 -12.33 -3.42
C ILE A 81 -2.81 -12.13 -3.32
N ILE A 82 -2.13 -12.68 -2.30
CA ILE A 82 -0.71 -12.41 -2.04
C ILE A 82 0.18 -12.79 -3.24
N GLU A 83 -0.05 -13.92 -3.89
CA GLU A 83 0.72 -14.35 -5.06
C GLU A 83 0.47 -13.41 -6.26
N ARG A 84 -0.76 -12.97 -6.45
CA ARG A 84 -1.14 -12.01 -7.50
C ARG A 84 -0.56 -10.63 -7.21
N MET A 85 -0.62 -10.17 -5.96
CA MET A 85 0.09 -8.96 -5.52
C MET A 85 1.59 -9.06 -5.84
N TRP A 86 2.23 -10.21 -5.57
CA TRP A 86 3.66 -10.39 -5.81
C TRP A 86 4.03 -10.35 -7.31
N VAL A 87 3.09 -10.67 -8.21
CA VAL A 87 3.27 -10.44 -9.66
C VAL A 87 3.43 -8.96 -9.97
N THR A 88 2.66 -8.07 -9.34
CA THR A 88 2.74 -6.62 -9.57
C THR A 88 3.99 -5.96 -8.96
N ALA A 89 4.78 -6.70 -8.18
CA ALA A 89 6.08 -6.24 -7.69
C ALA A 89 7.22 -6.39 -8.72
N ARG A 90 6.95 -7.02 -9.86
CA ARG A 90 7.95 -7.20 -10.92
C ARG A 90 8.14 -5.91 -11.71
N ASP A 91 9.34 -5.77 -12.27
CA ASP A 91 9.61 -4.69 -13.20
C ASP A 91 8.90 -5.02 -14.53
N ILE A 92 7.83 -4.31 -14.82
CA ILE A 92 7.02 -4.44 -16.02
C ILE A 92 7.21 -3.16 -16.86
N PRO A 93 7.33 -3.27 -18.20
CA PRO A 93 7.51 -2.10 -19.06
C PRO A 93 6.42 -1.04 -18.89
N ALA A 94 6.80 0.22 -18.97
CA ALA A 94 5.86 1.33 -18.87
C ALA A 94 4.73 1.22 -19.90
N GLY A 95 3.49 1.36 -19.45
CA GLY A 95 2.27 1.26 -20.27
C GLY A 95 1.68 -0.14 -20.33
N GLU A 96 2.32 -1.16 -19.76
CA GLU A 96 1.69 -2.43 -19.49
C GLU A 96 0.92 -2.38 -18.16
N ASN A 97 -0.20 -3.10 -18.08
CA ASN A 97 -1.08 -3.08 -16.92
C ASN A 97 -0.74 -4.25 -15.97
N GLU A 98 -0.14 -3.94 -14.82
CA GLU A 98 0.25 -4.93 -13.82
C GLU A 98 -0.95 -5.70 -13.25
N LEU A 99 -2.15 -5.10 -13.20
CA LEU A 99 -3.36 -5.78 -12.74
C LEU A 99 -3.77 -6.89 -13.73
N GLU A 100 -3.68 -6.63 -15.04
CA GLU A 100 -3.92 -7.66 -16.07
C GLU A 100 -2.91 -8.80 -15.96
N ALA A 101 -1.62 -8.45 -15.85
CA ALA A 101 -0.54 -9.43 -15.72
C ALA A 101 -0.71 -10.30 -14.46
N ALA A 102 -1.28 -9.74 -13.39
CA ALA A 102 -1.54 -10.42 -12.13
C ALA A 102 -2.91 -11.16 -12.09
N GLY A 103 -3.76 -10.98 -13.10
CA GLY A 103 -5.12 -11.53 -13.11
C GLY A 103 -6.02 -10.90 -12.02
N LEU A 104 -5.77 -9.63 -11.66
CA LEU A 104 -6.57 -8.86 -10.72
C LEU A 104 -7.61 -8.04 -11.48
N ALA A 105 -8.85 -8.05 -10.98
CA ALA A 105 -9.92 -7.22 -11.54
C ALA A 105 -9.87 -5.81 -10.93
N TRP A 106 -10.36 -4.83 -11.70
CA TRP A 106 -10.45 -3.45 -11.21
C TRP A 106 -11.77 -2.80 -11.61
N THR A 107 -12.10 -1.74 -10.90
CA THR A 107 -13.29 -0.92 -11.14
C THR A 107 -12.95 0.55 -10.96
N SER A 108 -13.73 1.43 -11.62
CA SER A 108 -13.53 2.86 -11.51
C SER A 108 -13.64 3.36 -10.07
N SER A 109 -12.78 4.29 -9.70
CA SER A 109 -12.89 5.06 -8.46
C SER A 109 -14.07 6.05 -8.50
N ARG A 110 -14.41 6.62 -7.36
CA ARG A 110 -15.53 7.57 -7.22
C ARG A 110 -15.07 9.01 -7.36
N LYS A 111 -13.84 9.33 -6.96
CA LYS A 111 -13.32 10.70 -6.85
C LYS A 111 -12.04 10.94 -7.64
N VAL A 112 -11.25 9.88 -7.91
CA VAL A 112 -9.97 9.95 -8.60
C VAL A 112 -9.96 9.06 -9.83
N LYS A 113 -9.00 9.26 -10.73
CA LYS A 113 -8.87 8.47 -11.97
C LYS A 113 -8.30 7.06 -11.76
N PRO A 114 -7.26 6.88 -10.90
CA PRO A 114 -6.72 5.55 -10.65
C PRO A 114 -7.80 4.57 -10.17
N PRO A 115 -7.83 3.32 -10.68
CA PRO A 115 -8.88 2.37 -10.36
C PRO A 115 -8.70 1.75 -8.97
N ARG A 116 -9.80 1.18 -8.45
CA ARG A 116 -9.81 0.32 -7.27
C ARG A 116 -9.68 -1.14 -7.67
N ILE A 117 -8.94 -1.94 -6.91
CA ILE A 117 -8.82 -3.38 -7.09
C ILE A 117 -10.06 -4.06 -6.50
N VAL A 118 -10.77 -4.87 -7.28
CA VAL A 118 -12.04 -5.49 -6.87
C VAL A 118 -11.86 -6.48 -5.70
N GLU A 119 -10.76 -7.21 -5.70
CA GLU A 119 -10.45 -8.20 -4.66
C GLU A 119 -10.03 -7.55 -3.32
N ALA A 120 -9.60 -6.28 -3.33
CA ALA A 120 -9.24 -5.58 -2.11
C ALA A 120 -10.47 -5.32 -1.22
N PRO A 121 -10.38 -5.59 0.09
CA PRO A 121 -11.50 -5.41 1.02
C PRO A 121 -11.75 -3.95 1.40
N GLY A 122 -10.80 -3.05 1.09
CA GLY A 122 -10.90 -1.63 1.40
C GLY A 122 -10.04 -0.77 0.48
N HIS A 123 -10.51 0.45 0.21
CA HIS A 123 -9.87 1.41 -0.68
C HIS A 123 -9.85 2.79 -0.05
N LEU A 124 -8.73 3.50 -0.20
CA LEU A 124 -8.59 4.92 0.11
C LEU A 124 -8.23 5.63 -1.19
N GLU A 125 -9.15 6.44 -1.71
CA GLU A 125 -8.91 7.29 -2.88
C GLU A 125 -8.27 8.58 -2.39
N CYS A 126 -7.12 8.94 -2.96
CA CYS A 126 -6.27 9.99 -2.44
C CYS A 126 -5.88 11.01 -3.51
N GLU A 127 -5.86 12.28 -3.13
CA GLU A 127 -5.21 13.35 -3.86
C GLU A 127 -3.85 13.66 -3.23
N LEU A 128 -2.82 13.86 -4.05
CA LEU A 128 -1.47 14.21 -3.59
C LEU A 128 -1.52 15.49 -2.75
N LEU A 129 -1.11 15.39 -1.50
CA LEU A 129 -0.95 16.55 -0.63
C LEU A 129 0.45 17.16 -0.76
N ARG A 130 1.48 16.32 -0.60
CA ARG A 130 2.89 16.69 -0.76
C ARG A 130 3.74 15.47 -1.08
N MET A 131 4.84 15.72 -1.78
CA MET A 131 5.92 14.76 -2.01
C MET A 131 7.23 15.36 -1.50
N PHE A 132 7.99 14.60 -0.71
CA PHE A 132 9.25 15.01 -0.12
C PHE A 132 10.33 14.00 -0.49
N GLU A 133 11.46 14.48 -0.94
CA GLU A 133 12.66 13.67 -1.08
C GLU A 133 13.23 13.35 0.31
N VAL A 134 13.39 12.07 0.64
CA VAL A 134 13.93 11.58 1.93
C VAL A 134 14.90 10.43 1.64
N GLY A 135 16.19 10.73 1.64
CA GLY A 135 17.23 9.75 1.32
C GLY A 135 17.08 9.23 -0.12
N ASP A 136 16.88 7.92 -0.27
CA ASP A 136 16.71 7.24 -1.55
C ASP A 136 15.23 7.06 -1.97
N HIS A 137 14.29 7.62 -1.20
CA HIS A 137 12.85 7.53 -1.45
C HIS A 137 12.18 8.90 -1.45
N ASN A 138 11.05 8.99 -2.13
CA ASN A 138 10.07 10.05 -1.96
C ASN A 138 9.03 9.63 -0.91
N LEU A 139 8.88 10.40 0.15
CA LEU A 139 7.72 10.30 1.05
C LEU A 139 6.53 11.01 0.41
N ILE A 140 5.54 10.25 0.02
CA ILE A 140 4.32 10.71 -0.65
C ILE A 140 3.20 10.77 0.38
N THR A 141 2.61 11.95 0.56
CA THR A 141 1.44 12.14 1.43
C THR A 141 0.21 12.43 0.59
N GLY A 142 -0.92 11.83 0.94
CA GLY A 142 -2.19 12.03 0.24
C GLY A 142 -3.34 12.33 1.17
N SER A 143 -4.15 13.32 0.81
CA SER A 143 -5.45 13.58 1.43
C SER A 143 -6.43 12.50 1.01
N VAL A 144 -7.06 11.81 1.96
CA VAL A 144 -8.10 10.83 1.65
C VAL A 144 -9.38 11.54 1.29
N VAL A 145 -9.78 11.46 0.01
CA VAL A 145 -10.98 12.12 -0.52
C VAL A 145 -12.20 11.20 -0.64
N SER A 146 -11.98 9.89 -0.59
CA SER A 146 -13.03 8.87 -0.53
C SER A 146 -12.48 7.60 0.10
N ALA A 147 -13.30 6.93 0.90
CA ALA A 147 -13.00 5.60 1.43
C ALA A 147 -14.16 4.65 1.13
N SER A 148 -13.85 3.41 0.82
CA SER A 148 -14.85 2.36 0.62
C SER A 148 -14.37 1.02 1.15
N VAL A 149 -15.29 0.22 1.67
CA VAL A 149 -15.01 -1.12 2.21
C VAL A 149 -16.03 -2.12 1.69
N ARG A 150 -15.59 -3.36 1.53
CA ARG A 150 -16.46 -4.49 1.21
C ARG A 150 -17.35 -4.79 2.43
N PRO A 151 -18.64 -5.14 2.25
CA PRO A 151 -19.49 -5.60 3.35
C PRO A 151 -18.82 -6.73 4.14
N GLY A 152 -18.78 -6.61 5.47
CA GLY A 152 -18.15 -7.58 6.37
C GLY A 152 -16.62 -7.43 6.55
N ALA A 153 -15.96 -6.51 5.84
CA ALA A 153 -14.52 -6.27 6.01
C ALA A 153 -14.20 -5.35 7.22
N VAL A 154 -15.22 -4.73 7.81
CA VAL A 154 -15.08 -3.77 8.93
C VAL A 154 -16.08 -4.11 10.00
N LYS A 155 -15.65 -4.09 11.28
CA LYS A 155 -16.47 -4.15 12.50
C LYS A 155 -16.13 -2.96 13.39
N GLU A 156 -17.11 -2.26 13.92
CA GLU A 156 -16.93 -1.12 14.83
C GLU A 156 -15.93 -0.06 14.30
N CYS A 157 -16.00 0.23 12.99
CA CYS A 157 -15.08 1.13 12.28
C CYS A 157 -13.60 0.67 12.23
N LEU A 158 -13.30 -0.57 12.59
CA LEU A 158 -11.99 -1.19 12.50
C LEU A 158 -11.98 -2.28 11.43
N LEU A 159 -10.85 -2.46 10.75
CA LEU A 159 -10.67 -3.59 9.84
C LEU A 159 -10.85 -4.90 10.60
N ASP A 160 -11.74 -5.76 10.12
CA ASP A 160 -11.89 -7.12 10.67
C ASP A 160 -10.72 -7.99 10.22
N VAL A 161 -9.65 -7.96 11.02
CA VAL A 161 -8.37 -8.62 10.73
C VAL A 161 -8.54 -10.12 10.50
N GLU A 162 -9.41 -10.79 11.29
CA GLU A 162 -9.62 -12.23 11.19
C GLU A 162 -10.36 -12.62 9.90
N SER A 163 -11.26 -11.76 9.42
CA SER A 163 -11.97 -11.96 8.15
C SER A 163 -11.13 -11.57 6.93
N VAL A 164 -10.43 -10.43 7.01
CA VAL A 164 -9.65 -9.85 5.90
C VAL A 164 -8.29 -10.53 5.75
N LYS A 165 -7.64 -10.91 6.87
CA LYS A 165 -6.29 -11.47 6.91
C LYS A 165 -5.28 -10.60 6.14
N PRO A 166 -5.06 -9.34 6.57
CA PRO A 166 -4.18 -8.42 5.85
C PRO A 166 -2.75 -8.94 5.78
N VAL A 167 -2.08 -8.64 4.68
CA VAL A 167 -0.68 -9.02 4.43
C VAL A 167 0.27 -8.02 5.08
N LEU A 168 1.30 -8.53 5.76
CA LEU A 168 2.31 -7.75 6.46
C LEU A 168 3.71 -8.16 5.97
N HIS A 169 4.48 -7.24 5.41
CA HIS A 169 5.79 -7.49 4.84
C HIS A 169 6.88 -7.59 5.91
N VAL A 170 7.70 -8.62 5.81
CA VAL A 170 8.90 -8.80 6.66
C VAL A 170 10.16 -8.36 5.90
N GLY A 171 10.34 -8.85 4.66
CA GLY A 171 11.48 -8.52 3.82
C GLY A 171 11.63 -9.47 2.64
N GLY A 172 12.04 -8.96 1.47
CA GLY A 172 12.09 -9.75 0.24
C GLY A 172 10.73 -10.37 -0.07
N ASN A 173 10.65 -11.68 -0.20
CA ASN A 173 9.42 -12.43 -0.46
C ASN A 173 8.77 -13.02 0.80
N LYS A 174 9.09 -12.51 1.99
CA LYS A 174 8.58 -13.01 3.28
C LYS A 174 7.49 -12.12 3.82
N PHE A 175 6.37 -12.71 4.15
CA PHE A 175 5.18 -12.02 4.68
C PHE A 175 4.64 -12.74 5.92
N VAL A 176 3.96 -11.98 6.77
CA VAL A 176 3.12 -12.46 7.86
C VAL A 176 1.68 -12.17 7.48
N ILE A 177 0.78 -13.07 7.79
CA ILE A 177 -0.66 -12.88 7.63
C ILE A 177 -1.25 -12.46 8.98
N GLY A 178 -1.93 -11.32 9.00
CA GLY A 178 -2.66 -10.85 10.16
C GLY A 178 -3.97 -11.62 10.29
N ASP A 179 -4.02 -12.62 11.15
CA ASP A 179 -5.18 -13.52 11.30
C ASP A 179 -5.69 -13.63 12.73
N HIS A 180 -5.10 -12.90 13.68
CA HIS A 180 -5.46 -12.95 15.08
C HIS A 180 -5.36 -11.57 15.75
N VAL A 181 -6.37 -11.24 16.57
CA VAL A 181 -6.43 -10.02 17.37
C VAL A 181 -6.35 -10.36 18.85
N ARG A 182 -5.45 -9.70 19.58
CA ARG A 182 -5.35 -9.81 21.04
C ARG A 182 -5.85 -8.52 21.68
N HIS A 183 -6.82 -8.65 22.59
CA HIS A 183 -7.26 -7.55 23.44
C HIS A 183 -6.31 -7.44 24.64
N VAL A 184 -5.99 -6.23 25.03
CA VAL A 184 -5.26 -5.90 26.27
C VAL A 184 -6.18 -5.04 27.13
N GLU A 185 -6.22 -5.36 28.44
CA GLU A 185 -6.96 -4.62 29.45
C GLU A 185 -6.14 -3.43 29.99
#